data_42b9236bfa9ae378cfc1b66e1356f491
#
_entry.id   42b9236bfa9ae378cfc1b66e1356f491
#
_cell.length_a   1.000
_cell.length_b   1.000
_cell.length_c   1.000
_cell.angle_alpha   90.00
_cell.angle_beta   90.00
_cell.angle_gamma   90.00
#
_symmetry.space_group_name_H-M   'P 1'
#
loop_
_entity.id
_entity.type
_entity.pdbx_description
1 polymer ?
#
loop_
_entity_poly.entity_id
_entity_poly.type
_entity_poly.pdbx_seq_one_letter_code
_entity_poly.pdbx_strand_id
1 'polypeptide(L)'
;MRTKTFLLLCIAFITLFIGVSTLQAGHYYYKQISLKDGLPSTVRCILTDKQGFVWIGTRSGLGRYDGHELKKYIHQANNPHSIPHNLIYQMIEDAQNNIWILTDKGVARYQRQSDDFFIPTDETGNNIIAYSACLTDDGVLFGSKNKIFFYNYQDTSLRLLQTFDLEPNYNVTLLNLWDKHTLLCCSRWQGLLLLDLNTGKCRRPPFDCGKEIMNVLIDSQKRIWVAPYNGGL
;
A
#
# COMPACT_ATOMS: atom_id res chain seq x y z
N MET A 1 41.34 13.06 -56.94
CA MET A 1 41.11 12.22 -55.75
C MET A 1 40.58 13.00 -54.54
N ARG A 2 41.01 14.19 -54.26
CA ARG A 2 40.64 15.00 -53.07
C ARG A 2 39.16 15.42 -52.99
N THR A 3 38.48 15.66 -54.11
CA THR A 3 37.06 16.09 -54.13
C THR A 3 36.05 14.96 -53.76
N LYS A 4 36.35 13.71 -54.18
CA LYS A 4 35.47 12.56 -53.83
C LYS A 4 35.54 12.22 -52.35
N THR A 5 36.70 12.36 -51.71
CA THR A 5 36.86 12.10 -50.26
C THR A 5 36.18 13.17 -49.43
N PHE A 6 36.19 14.42 -49.86
CA PHE A 6 35.48 15.51 -49.18
C PHE A 6 33.95 15.34 -49.26
N LEU A 7 33.45 14.93 -50.43
CA LEU A 7 32.00 14.66 -50.59
C LEU A 7 31.52 13.50 -49.72
N LEU A 8 32.30 12.44 -49.60
CA LEU A 8 32.00 11.30 -48.72
C LEU A 8 32.00 11.68 -47.22
N LEU A 9 32.93 12.54 -46.82
CA LEU A 9 32.96 13.06 -45.46
C LEU A 9 31.74 13.95 -45.14
N CYS A 10 31.31 14.79 -46.08
CA CYS A 10 30.12 15.63 -45.92
C CYS A 10 28.84 14.76 -45.84
N ILE A 11 28.72 13.71 -46.64
CA ILE A 11 27.58 12.79 -46.61
C ILE A 11 27.56 12.02 -45.27
N ALA A 12 28.72 11.54 -44.79
CA ALA A 12 28.83 10.88 -43.48
C ALA A 12 28.47 11.82 -42.33
N PHE A 13 28.82 13.08 -42.40
CA PHE A 13 28.46 14.10 -41.40
C PHE A 13 26.97 14.42 -41.43
N ILE A 14 26.36 14.50 -42.61
CA ILE A 14 24.89 14.70 -42.75
C ILE A 14 24.12 13.52 -42.24
N THR A 15 24.57 12.28 -42.51
CA THR A 15 23.89 11.07 -41.98
C THR A 15 24.03 10.92 -40.47
N LEU A 16 25.13 11.42 -39.89
CA LEU A 16 25.30 11.45 -38.43
C LEU A 16 24.32 12.44 -37.76
N PHE A 17 23.98 13.54 -38.43
CA PHE A 17 23.02 14.53 -37.91
C PHE A 17 21.55 14.15 -38.13
N ILE A 18 21.22 13.31 -39.11
CA ILE A 18 19.87 12.83 -39.36
C ILE A 18 19.47 11.73 -38.35
N GLY A 19 20.44 11.08 -37.67
CA GLY A 19 20.23 10.08 -36.62
C GLY A 19 19.95 10.66 -35.22
N VAL A 20 19.83 11.98 -35.07
CA VAL A 20 19.33 12.56 -33.82
C VAL A 20 17.82 12.33 -33.79
N SER A 21 17.42 11.18 -33.26
CA SER A 21 16.04 10.93 -32.84
C SER A 21 15.59 12.13 -32.01
N THR A 22 14.61 12.86 -32.53
CA THR A 22 13.90 13.87 -31.75
C THR A 22 13.42 13.22 -30.47
N LEU A 23 14.08 13.52 -29.36
CA LEU A 23 13.56 13.25 -28.03
C LEU A 23 12.25 14.04 -27.94
N GLN A 24 11.17 13.37 -28.30
CA GLN A 24 9.85 13.93 -28.15
C GLN A 24 9.60 13.96 -26.65
N ALA A 25 9.79 15.12 -26.05
CA ALA A 25 9.37 15.37 -24.67
C ALA A 25 7.87 15.08 -24.63
N GLY A 26 7.48 13.99 -23.97
CA GLY A 26 6.09 13.66 -23.80
C GLY A 26 5.38 14.83 -23.13
N HIS A 27 4.29 15.29 -23.72
CA HIS A 27 3.43 16.28 -23.08
C HIS A 27 2.77 15.58 -21.89
N TYR A 28 3.22 15.89 -20.68
CA TYR A 28 2.56 15.43 -19.46
C TYR A 28 1.41 16.37 -19.15
N TYR A 29 0.21 15.83 -19.10
CA TYR A 29 -0.97 16.54 -18.62
C TYR A 29 -1.10 16.29 -17.13
N TYR A 30 -1.12 17.37 -16.37
CA TYR A 30 -1.34 17.31 -14.91
C TYR A 30 -2.77 17.74 -14.62
N LYS A 31 -3.49 16.93 -13.85
CA LYS A 31 -4.77 17.32 -13.25
C LYS A 31 -4.59 17.36 -11.74
N GLN A 32 -4.77 18.52 -11.16
CA GLN A 32 -4.77 18.69 -9.72
C GLN A 32 -6.16 18.37 -9.19
N ILE A 33 -6.24 17.42 -8.25
CA ILE A 33 -7.47 17.14 -7.49
C ILE A 33 -7.32 17.82 -6.12
N SER A 34 -8.23 18.72 -5.81
CA SER A 34 -8.19 19.56 -4.62
C SER A 34 -9.48 19.45 -3.80
N LEU A 35 -9.54 20.17 -2.68
CA LEU A 35 -10.77 20.32 -1.90
C LEU A 35 -11.94 20.89 -2.72
N LYS A 36 -11.65 21.74 -3.73
CA LYS A 36 -12.66 22.31 -4.64
C LYS A 36 -13.28 21.24 -5.54
N ASP A 37 -12.50 20.23 -5.92
CA ASP A 37 -12.95 19.09 -6.71
C ASP A 37 -13.64 18.04 -5.84
N GLY A 38 -13.75 18.33 -4.56
CA GLY A 38 -14.46 17.51 -3.60
C GLY A 38 -13.62 16.53 -2.84
N LEU A 39 -12.28 16.64 -2.86
CA LEU A 39 -11.43 15.83 -1.99
C LEU A 39 -11.80 16.08 -0.52
N PRO A 40 -12.07 15.05 0.29
CA PRO A 40 -12.61 15.26 1.64
C PRO A 40 -11.65 16.01 2.59
N SER A 41 -10.33 15.81 2.48
CA SER A 41 -9.35 16.36 3.42
C SER A 41 -7.92 16.05 2.95
N THR A 42 -6.95 16.18 3.87
CA THR A 42 -5.54 15.80 3.66
C THR A 42 -5.40 14.33 3.27
N VAL A 43 -4.74 14.07 2.15
CA VAL A 43 -4.46 12.73 1.63
C VAL A 43 -3.47 12.01 2.55
N ARG A 44 -3.74 10.75 2.83
CA ARG A 44 -2.88 9.86 3.60
C ARG A 44 -2.33 8.71 2.78
N CYS A 45 -3.14 8.16 1.88
CA CYS A 45 -2.75 7.07 0.99
C CYS A 45 -3.49 7.16 -0.34
N ILE A 46 -2.87 6.64 -1.38
CA ILE A 46 -3.43 6.57 -2.73
C ILE A 46 -3.21 5.14 -3.23
N LEU A 47 -4.20 4.63 -3.95
CA LEU A 47 -4.15 3.33 -4.62
C LEU A 47 -4.77 3.48 -6.01
N THR A 48 -4.07 3.05 -7.04
CA THR A 48 -4.67 2.86 -8.38
C THR A 48 -5.02 1.38 -8.51
N ASP A 49 -6.29 1.07 -8.70
CA ASP A 49 -6.73 -0.30 -8.84
C ASP A 49 -6.59 -0.81 -10.28
N LYS A 50 -6.70 -2.13 -10.47
CA LYS A 50 -6.56 -2.78 -11.78
C LYS A 50 -7.63 -2.37 -12.79
N GLN A 51 -8.73 -1.74 -12.36
CA GLN A 51 -9.76 -1.18 -13.22
C GLN A 51 -9.47 0.27 -13.66
N GLY A 52 -8.39 0.86 -13.13
CA GLY A 52 -7.98 2.23 -13.44
C GLY A 52 -8.58 3.30 -12.55
N PHE A 53 -9.38 2.94 -11.53
CA PHE A 53 -9.83 3.91 -10.54
C PHE A 53 -8.70 4.32 -9.60
N VAL A 54 -8.65 5.60 -9.27
CA VAL A 54 -7.73 6.14 -8.26
C VAL A 54 -8.49 6.31 -6.95
N TRP A 55 -8.11 5.50 -5.96
CA TRP A 55 -8.64 5.58 -4.61
C TRP A 55 -7.79 6.50 -3.76
N ILE A 56 -8.42 7.41 -3.03
CA ILE A 56 -7.76 8.46 -2.26
C ILE A 56 -8.26 8.38 -0.82
N GLY A 57 -7.42 7.83 0.04
CA GLY A 57 -7.70 7.76 1.49
C GLY A 57 -7.29 9.06 2.18
N THR A 58 -8.21 9.63 2.95
CA THR A 58 -8.00 10.91 3.65
C THR A 58 -8.25 10.80 5.15
N ARG A 59 -8.11 11.90 5.87
CA ARG A 59 -8.52 11.98 7.29
C ARG A 59 -10.04 12.08 7.48
N SER A 60 -10.80 12.42 6.43
CA SER A 60 -12.23 12.73 6.52
C SER A 60 -13.08 11.94 5.52
N GLY A 61 -12.61 10.80 5.07
CA GLY A 61 -13.32 9.89 4.17
C GLY A 61 -12.45 9.34 3.06
N LEU A 62 -13.09 8.60 2.19
CA LEU A 62 -12.51 7.92 1.05
C LEU A 62 -13.06 8.55 -0.24
N GLY A 63 -12.19 8.79 -1.21
CA GLY A 63 -12.54 9.21 -2.57
C GLY A 63 -12.22 8.11 -3.58
N ARG A 64 -13.06 7.92 -4.59
CA ARG A 64 -12.78 7.13 -5.79
C ARG A 64 -12.89 8.02 -7.01
N TYR A 65 -11.81 8.20 -7.72
CA TYR A 65 -11.74 9.01 -8.94
C TYR A 65 -11.68 8.11 -10.18
N ASP A 66 -12.54 8.36 -11.15
CA ASP A 66 -12.69 7.58 -12.39
C ASP A 66 -12.03 8.22 -13.62
N GLY A 67 -11.31 9.33 -13.43
CA GLY A 67 -10.78 10.18 -14.51
C GLY A 67 -11.61 11.43 -14.74
N HIS A 68 -12.89 11.46 -14.35
CA HIS A 68 -13.84 12.57 -14.55
C HIS A 68 -14.37 13.10 -13.23
N GLU A 69 -14.92 12.23 -12.40
CA GLU A 69 -15.61 12.58 -11.15
C GLU A 69 -14.95 11.92 -9.93
N LEU A 70 -15.06 12.58 -8.79
CA LEU A 70 -14.65 12.07 -7.51
C LEU A 70 -15.86 11.66 -6.69
N LYS A 71 -16.13 10.35 -6.62
CA LYS A 71 -17.14 9.80 -5.70
C LYS A 71 -16.58 9.71 -4.29
N LYS A 72 -17.38 10.18 -3.30
CA LYS A 72 -17.00 10.18 -1.89
C LYS A 72 -17.73 9.10 -1.12
N TYR A 73 -17.03 8.48 -0.19
CA TYR A 73 -17.57 7.56 0.79
C TYR A 73 -17.21 8.05 2.18
N ILE A 74 -18.21 8.20 3.03
CA ILE A 74 -18.07 8.65 4.42
C ILE A 74 -18.74 7.64 5.34
N HIS A 75 -18.27 7.59 6.57
CA HIS A 75 -18.93 6.81 7.63
C HIS A 75 -20.33 7.34 7.90
N GLN A 76 -21.29 6.42 7.98
CA GLN A 76 -22.68 6.69 8.35
C GLN A 76 -23.08 5.79 9.51
N ALA A 77 -23.35 6.37 10.67
CA ALA A 77 -23.56 5.64 11.92
C ALA A 77 -24.66 4.56 11.85
N ASN A 78 -25.69 4.77 11.04
CA ASN A 78 -26.83 3.87 10.90
C ASN A 78 -26.77 3.01 9.63
N ASN A 79 -25.66 3.01 8.91
CA ASN A 79 -25.47 2.22 7.71
C ASN A 79 -24.32 1.22 7.88
N PRO A 80 -24.62 -0.07 8.11
CA PRO A 80 -23.60 -1.11 8.29
C PRO A 80 -22.77 -1.37 7.03
N HIS A 81 -23.22 -0.86 5.88
CA HIS A 81 -22.53 -0.96 4.59
C HIS A 81 -21.70 0.29 4.26
N SER A 82 -21.55 1.23 5.17
CA SER A 82 -20.61 2.36 5.03
C SER A 82 -19.23 1.99 5.58
N ILE A 83 -18.19 2.79 5.22
CA ILE A 83 -16.85 2.61 5.83
C ILE A 83 -16.94 2.75 7.36
N PRO A 84 -16.17 1.95 8.14
CA PRO A 84 -16.25 1.94 9.61
C PRO A 84 -15.87 3.27 10.26
N HIS A 85 -15.00 4.03 9.62
CA HIS A 85 -14.57 5.36 10.07
C HIS A 85 -14.01 6.20 8.92
N ASN A 86 -14.01 7.52 9.07
CA ASN A 86 -13.53 8.45 8.03
C ASN A 86 -12.00 8.56 7.96
N LEU A 87 -11.26 8.24 9.02
CA LEU A 87 -9.81 8.26 9.01
C LEU A 87 -9.27 6.99 8.36
N ILE A 88 -8.68 7.14 7.17
CA ILE A 88 -8.13 6.03 6.39
C ILE A 88 -6.62 5.93 6.66
N TYR A 89 -6.14 4.74 7.00
CA TYR A 89 -4.71 4.47 7.24
C TYR A 89 -4.00 3.95 6.00
N GLN A 90 -4.58 2.92 5.38
CA GLN A 90 -4.01 2.23 4.23
C GLN A 90 -5.12 1.65 3.36
N MET A 91 -4.81 1.45 2.09
CA MET A 91 -5.62 0.68 1.15
C MET A 91 -4.72 -0.28 0.39
N ILE A 92 -5.23 -1.46 0.09
CA ILE A 92 -4.58 -2.46 -0.75
C ILE A 92 -5.60 -3.13 -1.66
N GLU A 93 -5.18 -3.54 -2.85
CA GLU A 93 -5.98 -4.37 -3.76
C GLU A 93 -5.45 -5.80 -3.73
N ASP A 94 -6.32 -6.76 -3.48
CA ASP A 94 -5.94 -8.17 -3.44
C ASP A 94 -5.94 -8.84 -4.83
N ALA A 95 -5.54 -10.11 -4.86
CA ALA A 95 -5.50 -10.89 -6.10
C ALA A 95 -6.89 -11.12 -6.72
N GLN A 96 -7.95 -11.03 -5.93
CA GLN A 96 -9.34 -11.15 -6.36
C GLN A 96 -9.95 -9.80 -6.76
N ASN A 97 -9.14 -8.73 -6.85
CA ASN A 97 -9.52 -7.35 -7.15
C ASN A 97 -10.45 -6.71 -6.09
N ASN A 98 -10.44 -7.21 -4.87
CA ASN A 98 -11.10 -6.52 -3.77
C ASN A 98 -10.21 -5.40 -3.26
N ILE A 99 -10.80 -4.27 -2.92
CA ILE A 99 -10.12 -3.15 -2.27
C ILE A 99 -10.38 -3.26 -0.77
N TRP A 100 -9.30 -3.38 -0.01
CA TRP A 100 -9.33 -3.37 1.44
C TRP A 100 -8.97 -1.98 1.95
N ILE A 101 -9.77 -1.48 2.88
CA ILE A 101 -9.65 -0.13 3.45
C ILE A 101 -9.48 -0.27 4.95
N LEU A 102 -8.33 0.20 5.46
CA LEU A 102 -8.02 0.19 6.88
C LEU A 102 -8.38 1.53 7.48
N THR A 103 -9.27 1.51 8.47
CA THR A 103 -9.76 2.71 9.13
C THR A 103 -9.51 2.68 10.64
N ASP A 104 -9.74 3.80 11.31
CA ASP A 104 -9.55 3.93 12.77
C ASP A 104 -10.50 3.07 13.62
N LYS A 105 -11.61 2.58 13.06
CA LYS A 105 -12.59 1.76 13.77
C LYS A 105 -12.90 0.42 13.10
N GLY A 106 -12.13 0.04 12.11
CA GLY A 106 -12.31 -1.25 11.48
C GLY A 106 -11.68 -1.35 10.11
N VAL A 107 -11.63 -2.57 9.60
CA VAL A 107 -11.26 -2.89 8.23
C VAL A 107 -12.53 -3.06 7.42
N ALA A 108 -12.54 -2.56 6.20
CA ALA A 108 -13.63 -2.75 5.25
C ALA A 108 -13.11 -3.31 3.94
N ARG A 109 -13.92 -4.10 3.26
CA ARG A 109 -13.73 -4.55 1.89
C ARG A 109 -14.77 -3.90 0.98
N TYR A 110 -14.34 -3.19 -0.03
CA TYR A 110 -15.25 -2.60 -1.00
C TYR A 110 -15.88 -3.69 -1.88
N GLN A 111 -17.19 -3.62 -2.02
CA GLN A 111 -18.02 -4.52 -2.83
C GLN A 111 -18.37 -3.81 -4.15
N ARG A 112 -17.75 -4.23 -5.25
CA ARG A 112 -17.89 -3.55 -6.54
C ARG A 112 -19.31 -3.63 -7.13
N GLN A 113 -20.06 -4.69 -6.83
CA GLN A 113 -21.40 -4.91 -7.40
C GLN A 113 -22.45 -4.01 -6.76
N SER A 114 -22.40 -3.85 -5.43
CA SER A 114 -23.34 -3.04 -4.65
C SER A 114 -22.85 -1.61 -4.43
N ASP A 115 -21.56 -1.35 -4.75
CA ASP A 115 -20.89 -0.06 -4.52
C ASP A 115 -20.97 0.39 -3.06
N ASP A 116 -20.77 -0.56 -2.15
CA ASP A 116 -20.81 -0.42 -0.69
C ASP A 116 -19.65 -1.19 -0.03
N PHE A 117 -19.72 -1.40 1.28
CA PHE A 117 -18.64 -2.00 2.05
C PHE A 117 -19.12 -3.18 2.90
N PHE A 118 -18.36 -4.27 2.84
CA PHE A 118 -18.44 -5.38 3.77
C PHE A 118 -17.39 -5.17 4.89
N ILE A 119 -17.80 -5.34 6.13
CA ILE A 119 -16.94 -5.18 7.32
C ILE A 119 -16.76 -6.57 7.93
N PRO A 120 -15.59 -7.22 7.76
CA PRO A 120 -15.32 -8.50 8.38
C PRO A 120 -15.17 -8.35 9.89
N THR A 121 -15.71 -9.32 10.62
CA THR A 121 -15.55 -9.43 12.06
C THR A 121 -14.68 -10.63 12.42
N ASP A 122 -14.02 -10.56 13.55
CA ASP A 122 -13.30 -11.70 14.10
C ASP A 122 -14.27 -12.77 14.64
N GLU A 123 -13.72 -13.88 15.13
CA GLU A 123 -14.49 -15.01 15.68
C GLU A 123 -15.38 -14.63 16.88
N THR A 124 -15.14 -13.48 17.50
CA THR A 124 -15.93 -12.94 18.61
C THR A 124 -17.01 -11.96 18.16
N GLY A 125 -17.10 -11.71 16.84
CA GLY A 125 -18.04 -10.75 16.23
C GLY A 125 -17.60 -9.29 16.31
N ASN A 126 -16.35 -9.02 16.66
CA ASN A 126 -15.83 -7.67 16.77
C ASN A 126 -15.10 -7.22 15.51
N ASN A 127 -15.19 -5.93 15.20
CA ASN A 127 -14.36 -5.31 14.18
C ASN A 127 -12.90 -5.29 14.62
N ILE A 128 -11.98 -5.60 13.71
CA ILE A 128 -10.55 -5.44 13.96
C ILE A 128 -10.08 -4.05 13.54
N ILE A 129 -9.25 -3.42 14.36
CA ILE A 129 -8.54 -2.19 13.98
C ILE A 129 -7.16 -2.61 13.46
N ALA A 130 -6.84 -2.26 12.21
CA ALA A 130 -5.56 -2.55 11.61
C ALA A 130 -4.89 -1.27 11.11
N TYR A 131 -3.57 -1.19 11.28
CA TYR A 131 -2.74 -0.07 10.83
C TYR A 131 -1.97 -0.39 9.57
N SER A 132 -1.82 -1.67 9.26
CA SER A 132 -1.13 -2.16 8.07
C SER A 132 -1.75 -3.47 7.58
N ALA A 133 -1.59 -3.72 6.29
CA ALA A 133 -2.01 -4.95 5.65
C ALA A 133 -0.96 -5.43 4.65
N CYS A 134 -0.91 -6.76 4.47
CA CYS A 134 -0.02 -7.43 3.54
C CYS A 134 -0.76 -8.58 2.86
N LEU A 135 -0.54 -8.76 1.56
CA LEU A 135 -1.14 -9.84 0.77
C LEU A 135 -0.33 -11.12 0.90
N THR A 136 -1.05 -12.24 0.94
CA THR A 136 -0.52 -13.60 0.75
C THR A 136 -1.25 -14.28 -0.40
N ASP A 137 -0.79 -15.46 -0.79
CA ASP A 137 -1.47 -16.24 -1.84
C ASP A 137 -2.90 -16.64 -1.41
N ASP A 138 -3.11 -16.89 -0.12
CA ASP A 138 -4.36 -17.44 0.44
C ASP A 138 -5.25 -16.41 1.14
N GLY A 139 -4.80 -15.16 1.29
CA GLY A 139 -5.57 -14.17 2.04
C GLY A 139 -4.86 -12.84 2.29
N VAL A 140 -5.34 -12.15 3.30
CA VAL A 140 -4.81 -10.85 3.74
C VAL A 140 -4.42 -10.91 5.20
N LEU A 141 -3.19 -10.49 5.50
CA LEU A 141 -2.69 -10.28 6.85
C LEU A 141 -2.95 -8.83 7.28
N PHE A 142 -3.47 -8.66 8.48
CA PHE A 142 -3.72 -7.34 9.07
C PHE A 142 -2.93 -7.17 10.35
N GLY A 143 -2.09 -6.12 10.37
CA GLY A 143 -1.32 -5.70 11.55
C GLY A 143 -2.13 -4.76 12.42
N SER A 144 -2.38 -5.17 13.64
CA SER A 144 -3.08 -4.40 14.67
C SER A 144 -2.08 -3.92 15.74
N LYS A 145 -2.53 -3.68 16.96
CA LYS A 145 -1.66 -3.39 18.10
C LYS A 145 -0.57 -4.47 18.22
N ASN A 146 -0.63 -5.31 19.21
CA ASN A 146 0.27 -6.45 19.37
C ASN A 146 -0.26 -7.75 18.71
N LYS A 147 -1.04 -7.64 17.64
CA LYS A 147 -1.73 -8.76 17.02
C LYS A 147 -1.61 -8.74 15.51
N ILE A 148 -1.62 -9.93 14.91
CA ILE A 148 -1.81 -10.13 13.49
C ILE A 148 -3.07 -10.98 13.30
N PHE A 149 -3.95 -10.49 12.43
CA PHE A 149 -5.13 -11.21 11.98
C PHE A 149 -4.93 -11.68 10.56
N PHE A 150 -5.58 -12.78 10.20
CA PHE A 150 -5.58 -13.34 8.86
C PHE A 150 -7.00 -13.49 8.34
N TYR A 151 -7.29 -12.86 7.21
CA TYR A 151 -8.50 -13.09 6.44
C TYR A 151 -8.22 -14.12 5.36
N ASN A 152 -8.91 -15.24 5.40
CA ASN A 152 -8.76 -16.33 4.44
C ASN A 152 -9.75 -16.17 3.29
N TYR A 153 -9.28 -16.28 2.04
CA TYR A 153 -10.13 -16.16 0.85
C TYR A 153 -11.10 -17.34 0.65
N GLN A 154 -10.75 -18.54 1.13
CA GLN A 154 -11.55 -19.75 0.87
C GLN A 154 -12.82 -19.79 1.75
N ASP A 155 -12.64 -19.59 3.04
CA ASP A 155 -13.75 -19.69 4.02
C ASP A 155 -14.27 -18.32 4.43
N THR A 156 -13.69 -17.26 3.93
CA THR A 156 -14.01 -15.85 4.25
C THR A 156 -13.94 -15.50 5.72
N SER A 157 -13.21 -16.31 6.50
CA SER A 157 -13.04 -16.10 7.93
C SER A 157 -11.93 -15.08 8.23
N LEU A 158 -12.14 -14.30 9.29
CA LEU A 158 -11.13 -13.42 9.87
C LEU A 158 -10.77 -13.95 11.26
N ARG A 159 -9.53 -14.41 11.43
CA ARG A 159 -9.06 -15.03 12.66
C ARG A 159 -7.78 -14.41 13.19
N LEU A 160 -7.59 -14.49 14.50
CA LEU A 160 -6.34 -14.12 15.14
C LEU A 160 -5.27 -15.15 14.76
N LEU A 161 -4.19 -14.70 14.08
CA LEU A 161 -3.07 -15.55 13.72
C LEU A 161 -1.99 -15.56 14.80
N GLN A 162 -1.63 -14.37 15.33
CA GLN A 162 -0.53 -14.19 16.25
C GLN A 162 -0.78 -13.07 17.24
N THR A 163 -0.37 -13.29 18.49
CA THR A 163 -0.21 -12.24 19.49
C THR A 163 1.26 -12.10 19.85
N PHE A 164 1.77 -10.89 19.90
CA PHE A 164 3.13 -10.61 20.33
C PHE A 164 3.14 -10.34 21.83
N ASP A 165 3.84 -11.17 22.58
CA ASP A 165 4.11 -10.97 24.02
C ASP A 165 5.25 -9.96 24.26
N LEU A 166 5.51 -9.14 23.26
CA LEU A 166 6.44 -8.04 23.32
C LEU A 166 5.74 -6.85 23.96
N GLU A 167 6.49 -5.96 24.52
CA GLU A 167 6.08 -4.75 25.25
C GLU A 167 4.63 -4.26 24.98
N PRO A 168 3.85 -3.87 25.98
CA PRO A 168 2.38 -3.73 25.92
C PRO A 168 1.83 -2.74 24.89
N ASN A 169 2.69 -2.03 24.17
CA ASN A 169 2.32 -1.02 23.17
C ASN A 169 2.94 -1.27 21.77
N TYR A 170 3.29 -2.50 21.43
CA TYR A 170 3.78 -2.82 20.10
C TYR A 170 2.66 -2.69 19.07
N ASN A 171 2.64 -1.57 18.36
CA ASN A 171 1.70 -1.35 17.26
C ASN A 171 2.35 -1.80 15.94
N VAL A 172 1.77 -2.79 15.28
CA VAL A 172 2.22 -3.25 13.96
C VAL A 172 1.78 -2.23 12.92
N THR A 173 2.64 -1.26 12.65
CA THR A 173 2.35 -0.15 11.74
C THR A 173 2.70 -0.44 10.29
N LEU A 174 3.55 -1.42 10.04
CA LEU A 174 3.92 -1.90 8.71
C LEU A 174 4.04 -3.42 8.71
N LEU A 175 3.52 -4.04 7.65
CA LEU A 175 3.64 -5.45 7.34
C LEU A 175 4.18 -5.62 5.93
N ASN A 176 5.19 -6.48 5.77
CA ASN A 176 5.70 -6.87 4.46
C ASN A 176 6.05 -8.36 4.46
N LEU A 177 5.64 -9.10 3.46
CA LEU A 177 6.02 -10.48 3.28
C LEU A 177 7.41 -10.55 2.63
N TRP A 178 8.42 -10.99 3.38
CA TRP A 178 9.78 -11.13 2.86
C TRP A 178 9.90 -12.35 1.94
N ASP A 179 9.37 -13.47 2.40
CA ASP A 179 9.21 -14.70 1.63
C ASP A 179 7.88 -15.38 2.03
N LYS A 180 7.62 -16.57 1.53
CA LYS A 180 6.35 -17.31 1.79
C LYS A 180 6.09 -17.59 3.28
N HIS A 181 7.13 -17.56 4.11
CA HIS A 181 7.06 -17.99 5.51
C HIS A 181 7.52 -16.91 6.49
N THR A 182 8.14 -15.85 6.02
CA THR A 182 8.70 -14.80 6.87
C THR A 182 8.01 -13.48 6.65
N LEU A 183 7.37 -12.99 7.69
CA LEU A 183 6.71 -11.69 7.73
C LEU A 183 7.58 -10.68 8.47
N LEU A 184 7.83 -9.55 7.84
CA LEU A 184 8.38 -8.38 8.49
C LEU A 184 7.26 -7.63 9.19
N CYS A 185 7.36 -7.51 10.51
CA CYS A 185 6.46 -6.74 11.34
C CYS A 185 7.23 -5.54 11.88
N CYS A 186 6.79 -4.34 11.56
CA CYS A 186 7.43 -3.12 12.04
C CYS A 186 6.50 -2.35 12.97
N SER A 187 7.06 -1.92 14.09
CA SER A 187 6.48 -0.92 14.96
C SER A 187 7.28 0.38 14.83
N ARG A 188 6.58 1.48 14.66
CA ARG A 188 7.22 2.80 14.48
C ARG A 188 8.22 3.15 15.61
N TRP A 189 7.97 2.68 16.82
CA TRP A 189 8.75 3.06 18.01
C TRP A 189 9.53 1.91 18.66
N GLN A 190 9.33 0.68 18.18
CA GLN A 190 9.91 -0.51 18.79
C GLN A 190 10.72 -1.36 17.80
N GLY A 191 10.88 -0.84 16.59
CA GLY A 191 11.72 -1.42 15.55
C GLY A 191 11.09 -2.57 14.78
N LEU A 192 11.94 -3.39 14.18
CA LEU A 192 11.59 -4.45 13.25
C LEU A 192 11.65 -5.82 13.91
N LEU A 193 10.68 -6.67 13.59
CA LEU A 193 10.62 -8.08 13.94
C LEU A 193 10.44 -8.93 12.70
N LEU A 194 10.99 -10.12 12.73
CA LEU A 194 10.76 -11.19 11.77
C LEU A 194 9.87 -12.23 12.42
N LEU A 195 8.70 -12.46 11.88
CA LEU A 195 7.77 -13.51 12.30
C LEU A 195 7.84 -14.66 11.31
N ASP A 196 8.13 -15.85 11.79
CA ASP A 196 8.01 -17.09 11.03
C ASP A 196 6.54 -17.55 11.09
N LEU A 197 5.86 -17.56 9.95
CA LEU A 197 4.43 -17.87 9.84
C LEU A 197 4.10 -19.35 10.11
N ASN A 198 5.09 -20.26 9.96
CA ASN A 198 4.88 -21.68 10.22
C ASN A 198 4.96 -22.01 11.71
N THR A 199 5.89 -21.35 12.41
CA THR A 199 6.18 -21.67 13.81
C THR A 199 5.62 -20.66 14.81
N GLY A 200 5.18 -19.48 14.33
CA GLY A 200 4.76 -18.34 15.16
C GLY A 200 5.92 -17.69 15.93
N LYS A 201 7.18 -18.08 15.68
CA LYS A 201 8.32 -17.52 16.40
C LYS A 201 8.71 -16.16 15.85
N CYS A 202 8.91 -15.21 16.77
CA CYS A 202 9.42 -13.88 16.46
C CYS A 202 10.90 -13.76 16.82
N ARG A 203 11.66 -13.07 15.99
CA ARG A 203 13.05 -12.71 16.25
C ARG A 203 13.35 -11.30 15.75
N ARG A 204 14.33 -10.64 16.33
CA ARG A 204 14.88 -9.41 15.75
C ARG A 204 15.76 -9.74 14.55
N PRO A 205 15.86 -8.86 13.55
CA PRO A 205 16.82 -9.05 12.46
C PRO A 205 18.25 -9.06 13.01
N PRO A 206 19.22 -9.72 12.31
CA PRO A 206 20.62 -9.82 12.75
C PRO A 206 21.43 -8.53 12.54
N PHE A 207 20.77 -7.43 12.20
CA PHE A 207 21.37 -6.11 11.99
C PHE A 207 20.62 -5.07 12.84
N ASP A 208 21.31 -4.02 13.22
CA ASP A 208 20.70 -2.90 13.94
C ASP A 208 20.07 -1.93 12.92
N CYS A 209 18.77 -1.77 13.01
CA CYS A 209 18.01 -0.82 12.21
C CYS A 209 17.40 0.30 13.07
N GLY A 210 17.80 0.39 14.33
CA GLY A 210 17.20 1.32 15.28
C GLY A 210 15.78 0.92 15.70
N LYS A 211 15.21 1.73 16.58
CA LYS A 211 13.84 1.50 17.09
C LYS A 211 12.80 2.37 16.41
N GLU A 212 13.17 3.56 15.93
CA GLU A 212 12.26 4.53 15.33
C GLU A 212 12.26 4.39 13.81
N ILE A 213 11.32 3.59 13.28
CA ILE A 213 11.25 3.27 11.85
C ILE A 213 10.03 3.94 11.23
N MET A 214 10.26 4.72 10.18
CA MET A 214 9.20 5.39 9.41
C MET A 214 8.63 4.52 8.32
N ASN A 215 9.50 3.77 7.62
CA ASN A 215 9.07 2.90 6.52
C ASN A 215 10.06 1.75 6.32
N VAL A 216 9.56 0.67 5.73
CA VAL A 216 10.34 -0.50 5.32
C VAL A 216 9.87 -0.92 3.94
N LEU A 217 10.81 -1.15 3.04
CA LEU A 217 10.57 -1.65 1.69
C LEU A 217 11.39 -2.92 1.45
N ILE A 218 10.80 -3.88 0.78
CA ILE A 218 11.48 -5.05 0.24
C ILE A 218 11.56 -4.90 -1.27
N ASP A 219 12.75 -4.88 -1.84
CA ASP A 219 12.93 -4.78 -3.27
C ASP A 219 12.83 -6.14 -3.98
N SER A 220 12.88 -6.13 -5.32
CA SER A 220 12.80 -7.33 -6.15
C SER A 220 13.96 -8.33 -5.92
N GLN A 221 15.07 -7.88 -5.34
CA GLN A 221 16.22 -8.71 -4.95
C GLN A 221 16.13 -9.21 -3.51
N LYS A 222 14.98 -9.02 -2.85
CA LYS A 222 14.73 -9.38 -1.44
C LYS A 222 15.60 -8.63 -0.43
N ARG A 223 16.17 -7.48 -0.80
CA ARG A 223 16.87 -6.60 0.13
C ARG A 223 15.85 -5.79 0.91
N ILE A 224 16.12 -5.59 2.18
CA ILE A 224 15.30 -4.81 3.10
C ILE A 224 15.89 -3.39 3.17
N TRP A 225 15.08 -2.41 2.78
CA TRP A 225 15.40 -1.00 2.91
C TRP A 225 14.65 -0.44 4.11
N VAL A 226 15.35 0.15 5.04
CA VAL A 226 14.76 0.69 6.28
C VAL A 226 14.97 2.19 6.29
N ALA A 227 13.90 2.95 6.44
CA ALA A 227 13.94 4.40 6.62
C ALA A 227 13.74 4.71 8.12
N PRO A 228 14.80 5.01 8.89
CA PRO A 228 14.67 5.42 10.28
C PRO A 228 14.12 6.85 10.38
N TYR A 229 13.57 7.22 11.54
CA TYR A 229 13.07 8.57 11.79
C TYR A 229 14.20 9.62 11.79
N ASN A 230 15.33 9.27 12.41
CA ASN A 230 16.53 10.09 12.45
C ASN A 230 17.67 9.32 11.77
N GLY A 231 18.09 9.75 10.60
CA GLY A 231 19.17 9.14 9.83
C GLY A 231 18.92 9.09 8.34
N GLY A 232 19.88 8.54 7.59
CA GLY A 232 19.75 8.22 6.18
C GLY A 232 19.28 6.78 5.94
N LEU A 233 19.08 6.41 4.66
CA LEU A 233 18.84 5.03 4.23
C LEU A 233 20.12 4.21 4.32
#